data_3cb7e274f88848d31736f2196c246633
#
_entry.id   3cb7e274f88848d31736f2196c246633
#
_cell.length_a   1.000
_cell.length_b   1.000
_cell.length_c   1.000
_cell.angle_alpha   90.00
_cell.angle_beta   90.00
_cell.angle_gamma   90.00
#
_symmetry.space_group_name_H-M   'P 1'
#
loop_
_entity.id
_entity.type
_entity.pdbx_description
1 polymer ?
#
loop_
_entity_poly.entity_id
_entity_poly.type
_entity_poly.pdbx_seq_one_letter_code
_entity_poly.pdbx_strand_id
1 'polypeptide(L)'
;MIKSDNFNFYKDSLDYILRVQSLDGSISWEQNKKLDPWDHIEAAMGLIVGGKEHEARSAFIWLKENQEEDGSWFSEYINGMPASLRKESNFTAYIATGLWHNYLITKNKSLLKEMFSTLDSAMKFVISLQTSFGDINWAKEKNEILDDSLITGCSSIYKSLDCAISIYKILGYESKDLAESKGLLKACLLQNTERFDRGWKSKERYSMDWYYPVMCGVIKGNEAKERIQGRWHEFVIQGMGCKCVVEEPWVTIAESSELVVALVAIGEKDKAKELFDWLHQWKDPQDNLYWTGYVYSDQKYWPVEKPTWTAGAVLLAADSLFEFTSGSKLFLEEWEDMDRYEIK
;
A
#
# COMPACT_ATOMS: atom_id res chain seq x y z
N MET A 1 -0.67 -21.15 8.49
CA MET A 1 0.23 -22.14 7.87
C MET A 1 0.21 -21.90 6.37
N ILE A 2 1.33 -21.51 5.76
CA ILE A 2 1.43 -21.18 4.33
C ILE A 2 1.11 -22.42 3.50
N LYS A 3 0.24 -22.33 2.49
CA LYS A 3 -0.06 -23.41 1.53
C LYS A 3 1.12 -23.53 0.56
N SER A 4 1.92 -24.57 0.72
CA SER A 4 3.36 -24.61 0.67
C SER A 4 4.11 -24.59 -0.67
N ASP A 5 3.65 -25.23 -1.74
CA ASP A 5 4.60 -25.53 -2.84
C ASP A 5 4.83 -24.33 -3.79
N ASN A 6 3.85 -23.47 -3.96
CA ASN A 6 3.95 -22.30 -4.84
C ASN A 6 4.66 -21.11 -4.18
N PHE A 7 4.71 -21.02 -2.84
CA PHE A 7 5.36 -19.89 -2.16
C PHE A 7 6.88 -19.90 -2.34
N ASN A 8 7.49 -21.05 -2.50
CA ASN A 8 8.94 -21.18 -2.74
C ASN A 8 9.44 -20.36 -3.96
N PHE A 9 8.56 -20.12 -4.95
CA PHE A 9 8.89 -19.28 -6.10
C PHE A 9 9.17 -17.81 -5.73
N TYR A 10 8.63 -17.34 -4.61
CA TYR A 10 8.76 -15.94 -4.14
C TYR A 10 9.79 -15.80 -3.01
N LYS A 11 10.46 -16.89 -2.64
CA LYS A 11 11.39 -16.92 -1.52
C LYS A 11 12.54 -15.91 -1.67
N ASP A 12 13.06 -15.71 -2.88
CA ASP A 12 14.17 -14.79 -3.12
C ASP A 12 13.75 -13.33 -2.82
N SER A 13 12.50 -12.94 -3.14
CA SER A 13 11.94 -11.64 -2.78
C SER A 13 11.82 -11.47 -1.26
N LEU A 14 11.37 -12.51 -0.54
CA LEU A 14 11.29 -12.51 0.91
C LEU A 14 12.69 -12.40 1.55
N ASP A 15 13.62 -13.23 1.11
CA ASP A 15 15.00 -13.25 1.63
C ASP A 15 15.72 -11.93 1.32
N TYR A 16 15.35 -11.25 0.24
CA TYR A 16 15.88 -9.94 -0.09
C TYR A 16 15.43 -8.88 0.91
N ILE A 17 14.13 -8.80 1.23
CA ILE A 17 13.62 -7.86 2.25
C ILE A 17 14.34 -8.10 3.58
N LEU A 18 14.51 -9.38 3.99
CA LEU A 18 15.25 -9.75 5.20
C LEU A 18 16.70 -9.25 5.19
N ARG A 19 17.39 -9.33 4.05
CA ARG A 19 18.77 -8.84 3.93
C ARG A 19 18.89 -7.32 4.00
N VAL A 20 17.88 -6.60 3.52
CA VAL A 20 17.87 -5.13 3.53
C VAL A 20 17.45 -4.59 4.88
N GLN A 21 16.63 -5.32 5.64
CA GLN A 21 16.20 -4.90 6.96
C GLN A 21 17.38 -4.70 7.91
N SER A 22 17.45 -3.53 8.52
CA SER A 22 18.48 -3.18 9.51
C SER A 22 18.15 -3.75 10.89
N LEU A 23 19.13 -3.76 11.79
CA LEU A 23 18.99 -4.30 13.16
C LEU A 23 17.95 -3.55 14.00
N ASP A 24 17.70 -2.29 13.71
CA ASP A 24 16.66 -1.47 14.34
C ASP A 24 15.23 -1.74 13.78
N GLY A 25 15.12 -2.61 12.79
CA GLY A 25 13.85 -2.97 12.13
C GLY A 25 13.53 -2.14 10.87
N SER A 26 14.28 -1.08 10.57
CA SER A 26 14.06 -0.27 9.39
C SER A 26 14.26 -1.06 8.09
N ILE A 27 13.40 -0.83 7.09
CA ILE A 27 13.51 -1.44 5.77
C ILE A 27 13.59 -0.32 4.75
N SER A 28 14.76 -0.11 4.17
CA SER A 28 15.00 0.90 3.14
C SER A 28 14.64 0.39 1.74
N TRP A 29 14.52 1.30 0.79
CA TRP A 29 14.28 1.05 -0.64
C TRP A 29 15.21 -0.02 -1.22
N GLU A 30 16.50 0.16 -1.02
CA GLU A 30 17.57 -0.81 -1.20
C GLU A 30 18.55 -0.62 -0.02
N GLN A 31 19.49 -1.53 0.15
CA GLN A 31 20.46 -1.43 1.23
C GLN A 31 21.21 -0.10 1.20
N ASN A 32 21.19 0.64 2.31
CA ASN A 32 21.81 1.97 2.48
C ASN A 32 21.21 3.07 1.58
N LYS A 33 20.01 2.90 1.07
CA LYS A 33 19.25 3.91 0.33
C LYS A 33 18.18 4.56 1.23
N LYS A 34 17.32 5.36 0.61
CA LYS A 34 16.19 6.00 1.29
C LYS A 34 15.25 4.98 1.92
N LEU A 35 14.55 5.41 2.96
CA LEU A 35 13.37 4.77 3.51
C LEU A 35 12.25 5.81 3.51
N ASP A 36 11.07 5.42 3.08
CA ASP A 36 9.83 6.13 3.37
C ASP A 36 8.84 5.20 4.09
N PRO A 37 7.88 5.75 4.85
CA PRO A 37 6.98 4.93 5.67
C PRO A 37 6.08 4.00 4.86
N TRP A 38 5.70 4.36 3.64
CA TRP A 38 4.85 3.52 2.80
C TRP A 38 5.59 2.25 2.37
N ASP A 39 6.71 2.42 1.70
CA ASP A 39 7.52 1.30 1.20
C ASP A 39 7.98 0.39 2.32
N HIS A 40 8.36 0.98 3.46
CA HIS A 40 8.74 0.27 4.68
C HIS A 40 7.60 -0.63 5.21
N ILE A 41 6.37 -0.10 5.29
CA ILE A 41 5.20 -0.86 5.77
C ILE A 41 4.86 -1.97 4.76
N GLU A 42 4.90 -1.68 3.47
CA GLU A 42 4.56 -2.67 2.45
C GLU A 42 5.59 -3.82 2.40
N ALA A 43 6.86 -3.51 2.55
CA ALA A 43 7.89 -4.53 2.73
C ALA A 43 7.66 -5.36 4.01
N ALA A 44 7.26 -4.75 5.14
CA ALA A 44 6.89 -5.46 6.36
C ALA A 44 5.66 -6.36 6.17
N MET A 45 4.68 -5.92 5.36
CA MET A 45 3.54 -6.75 4.96
C MET A 45 4.00 -7.96 4.12
N GLY A 46 4.97 -7.79 3.24
CA GLY A 46 5.61 -8.89 2.52
C GLY A 46 6.31 -9.89 3.46
N LEU A 47 6.98 -9.40 4.50
CA LEU A 47 7.61 -10.26 5.52
C LEU A 47 6.58 -11.15 6.23
N ILE A 48 5.44 -10.59 6.63
CA ILE A 48 4.42 -11.37 7.35
C ILE A 48 3.72 -12.39 6.45
N VAL A 49 3.54 -12.11 5.16
CA VAL A 49 3.10 -13.12 4.17
C VAL A 49 4.06 -14.30 4.15
N GLY A 50 5.36 -14.04 4.23
CA GLY A 50 6.42 -15.05 4.31
C GLY A 50 6.58 -15.72 5.69
N GLY A 51 5.71 -15.42 6.66
CA GLY A 51 5.76 -16.00 8.01
C GLY A 51 6.89 -15.44 8.89
N LYS A 52 7.46 -14.28 8.55
CA LYS A 52 8.52 -13.59 9.29
C LYS A 52 7.94 -12.62 10.33
N GLU A 53 7.25 -13.20 11.33
CA GLU A 53 6.51 -12.42 12.33
C GLU A 53 7.41 -11.51 13.16
N HIS A 54 8.59 -11.99 13.54
CA HIS A 54 9.54 -11.24 14.36
C HIS A 54 10.08 -10.02 13.59
N GLU A 55 10.49 -10.22 12.36
CA GLU A 55 11.06 -9.19 11.51
C GLU A 55 9.98 -8.16 11.10
N ALA A 56 8.78 -8.60 10.76
CA ALA A 56 7.65 -7.72 10.52
C ALA A 56 7.31 -6.88 11.76
N ARG A 57 7.29 -7.50 12.95
CA ARG A 57 7.09 -6.78 14.21
C ARG A 57 8.18 -5.74 14.44
N SER A 58 9.45 -6.07 14.19
CA SER A 58 10.57 -5.12 14.35
C SER A 58 10.39 -3.89 13.46
N ALA A 59 9.88 -4.06 12.24
CA ALA A 59 9.55 -2.94 11.35
C ALA A 59 8.46 -2.03 11.94
N PHE A 60 7.40 -2.57 12.53
CA PHE A 60 6.38 -1.75 13.21
C PHE A 60 6.93 -1.07 14.48
N ILE A 61 7.84 -1.69 15.22
CA ILE A 61 8.48 -1.05 16.37
C ILE A 61 9.35 0.12 15.92
N TRP A 62 10.08 0.01 14.80
CA TRP A 62 10.81 1.14 14.23
C TRP A 62 9.88 2.34 13.98
N LEU A 63 8.69 2.14 13.42
CA LEU A 63 7.69 3.20 13.26
C LEU A 63 7.31 3.85 14.59
N LYS A 64 7.09 3.05 15.65
CA LYS A 64 6.77 3.55 16.98
C LYS A 64 7.88 4.43 17.56
N GLU A 65 9.13 4.02 17.39
CA GLU A 65 10.30 4.70 17.92
C GLU A 65 10.67 5.97 17.15
N ASN A 66 10.22 6.09 15.89
CA ASN A 66 10.52 7.21 15.01
C ASN A 66 9.28 8.08 14.69
N GLN A 67 8.18 7.90 15.43
CA GLN A 67 7.00 8.74 15.29
C GLN A 67 7.26 10.15 15.83
N GLU A 68 6.87 11.16 15.05
CA GLU A 68 6.92 12.56 15.44
C GLU A 68 5.85 12.90 16.49
N GLU A 69 6.05 13.99 17.25
CA GLU A 69 5.12 14.44 18.31
C GLU A 69 3.69 14.69 17.80
N ASP A 70 3.54 15.06 16.52
CA ASP A 70 2.23 15.29 15.88
C ASP A 70 1.58 13.99 15.35
N GLY A 71 2.21 12.83 15.56
CA GLY A 71 1.71 11.51 15.16
C GLY A 71 2.12 11.06 13.76
N SER A 72 2.85 11.88 13.01
CA SER A 72 3.31 11.60 11.66
C SER A 72 4.71 10.99 11.60
N TRP A 73 5.17 10.74 10.38
CA TRP A 73 6.57 10.48 10.03
C TRP A 73 7.00 11.41 8.92
N PHE A 74 8.30 11.69 8.85
CA PHE A 74 8.87 12.36 7.68
C PHE A 74 8.75 11.47 6.43
N SER A 75 8.60 12.08 5.27
CA SER A 75 8.38 11.35 4.01
C SER A 75 9.63 10.62 3.50
N GLU A 76 10.80 10.94 4.04
CA GLU A 76 12.05 10.30 3.62
C GLU A 76 13.09 10.32 4.74
N TYR A 77 13.76 9.18 4.92
CA TYR A 77 14.89 8.99 5.81
C TYR A 77 16.08 8.43 5.03
N ILE A 78 17.29 8.89 5.35
CA ILE A 78 18.54 8.33 4.86
C ILE A 78 19.45 8.07 6.07
N ASN A 79 19.94 6.84 6.21
CA ASN A 79 20.74 6.41 7.35
C ASN A 79 20.09 6.74 8.71
N GLY A 80 18.79 6.54 8.82
CA GLY A 80 18.00 6.80 10.04
C GLY A 80 17.74 8.28 10.34
N MET A 81 18.18 9.20 9.48
CA MET A 81 17.97 10.64 9.66
C MET A 81 16.95 11.16 8.63
N PRO A 82 16.03 12.07 9.03
CA PRO A 82 15.12 12.72 8.08
C PRO A 82 15.88 13.41 6.94
N ALA A 83 15.57 13.02 5.71
CA ALA A 83 16.11 13.65 4.50
C ALA A 83 15.12 14.65 3.89
N SER A 84 13.84 14.55 4.21
CA SER A 84 12.78 15.49 3.88
C SER A 84 12.00 15.83 5.14
N LEU A 85 11.63 17.11 5.32
CA LEU A 85 10.78 17.55 6.43
C LEU A 85 9.28 17.51 6.11
N ARG A 86 8.93 17.04 4.93
CA ARG A 86 7.55 16.82 4.52
C ARG A 86 6.98 15.59 5.23
N LYS A 87 5.71 15.67 5.61
CA LYS A 87 4.95 14.63 6.30
C LYS A 87 3.72 14.34 5.46
N GLU A 88 3.67 13.18 4.83
CA GLU A 88 2.60 12.81 3.92
C GLU A 88 1.47 12.08 4.64
N SER A 89 0.23 12.48 4.35
CA SER A 89 -0.96 11.95 5.04
C SER A 89 -1.19 10.46 4.74
N ASN A 90 -1.03 10.05 3.49
CA ASN A 90 -1.19 8.64 3.10
C ASN A 90 -0.06 7.74 3.64
N PHE A 91 1.19 8.22 3.67
CA PHE A 91 2.30 7.49 4.30
C PHE A 91 2.03 7.27 5.79
N THR A 92 1.52 8.30 6.46
CA THR A 92 1.16 8.23 7.88
C THR A 92 -0.03 7.31 8.13
N ALA A 93 -1.05 7.34 7.27
CA ALA A 93 -2.23 6.49 7.40
C ALA A 93 -1.92 5.00 7.22
N TYR A 94 -0.93 4.65 6.39
CA TYR A 94 -0.70 3.28 5.93
C TYR A 94 -0.31 2.30 7.05
N ILE A 95 0.16 2.81 8.20
CA ILE A 95 0.38 1.98 9.40
C ILE A 95 -0.86 1.18 9.81
N ALA A 96 -2.06 1.75 9.64
CA ALA A 96 -3.31 1.06 9.97
C ALA A 96 -3.53 -0.17 9.07
N THR A 97 -3.26 -0.02 7.77
CA THR A 97 -3.34 -1.09 6.79
C THR A 97 -2.35 -2.20 7.11
N GLY A 98 -1.09 -1.85 7.39
CA GLY A 98 -0.05 -2.82 7.76
C GLY A 98 -0.34 -3.57 9.05
N LEU A 99 -0.77 -2.87 10.11
CA LEU A 99 -1.12 -3.49 11.41
C LEU A 99 -2.34 -4.42 11.28
N TRP A 100 -3.36 -4.01 10.50
CA TRP A 100 -4.53 -4.84 10.26
C TRP A 100 -4.18 -6.08 9.45
N HIS A 101 -3.37 -5.95 8.40
CA HIS A 101 -2.85 -7.08 7.64
C HIS A 101 -2.10 -8.08 8.51
N ASN A 102 -1.20 -7.59 9.37
CA ASN A 102 -0.49 -8.43 10.34
C ASN A 102 -1.48 -9.19 11.23
N TYR A 103 -2.49 -8.50 11.77
CA TYR A 103 -3.52 -9.15 12.60
C TYR A 103 -4.36 -10.18 11.82
N LEU A 104 -4.70 -9.91 10.58
CA LEU A 104 -5.44 -10.88 9.76
C LEU A 104 -4.69 -12.21 9.63
N ILE A 105 -3.37 -12.17 9.57
CA ILE A 105 -2.52 -13.36 9.42
C ILE A 105 -2.26 -14.04 10.77
N THR A 106 -1.83 -13.27 11.77
CA THR A 106 -1.36 -13.82 13.04
C THR A 106 -2.46 -14.08 14.05
N LYS A 107 -3.59 -13.37 13.94
CA LYS A 107 -4.67 -13.29 14.95
C LYS A 107 -4.18 -12.85 16.34
N ASN A 108 -2.98 -12.31 16.42
CA ASN A 108 -2.35 -11.88 17.67
C ASN A 108 -2.65 -10.40 17.94
N LYS A 109 -3.42 -10.13 19.00
CA LYS A 109 -3.77 -8.77 19.43
C LYS A 109 -2.62 -8.05 20.17
N SER A 110 -1.52 -8.73 20.50
CA SER A 110 -0.47 -8.11 21.34
C SER A 110 0.20 -6.95 20.62
N LEU A 111 0.52 -7.11 19.32
CA LEU A 111 1.10 -6.04 18.52
C LEU A 111 0.12 -4.88 18.36
N LEU A 112 -1.17 -5.15 18.12
CA LEU A 112 -2.19 -4.08 18.03
C LEU A 112 -2.26 -3.27 19.33
N LYS A 113 -2.23 -3.92 20.50
CA LYS A 113 -2.23 -3.24 21.81
C LYS A 113 -0.99 -2.39 22.03
N GLU A 114 0.17 -2.93 21.64
CA GLU A 114 1.46 -2.25 21.79
C GLU A 114 1.56 -1.01 20.87
N MET A 115 1.01 -1.10 19.67
CA MET A 115 1.03 -0.06 18.65
C MET A 115 -0.16 0.91 18.73
N PHE A 116 -1.11 0.69 19.63
CA PHE A 116 -2.37 1.45 19.63
C PHE A 116 -2.16 2.95 19.78
N SER A 117 -1.31 3.39 20.70
CA SER A 117 -1.02 4.82 20.88
C SER A 117 -0.39 5.45 19.63
N THR A 118 0.51 4.71 18.97
CA THR A 118 1.15 5.13 17.71
C THR A 118 0.11 5.24 16.58
N LEU A 119 -0.76 4.24 16.45
CA LEU A 119 -1.85 4.25 15.49
C LEU A 119 -2.83 5.41 15.75
N ASP A 120 -3.26 5.60 16.99
CA ASP A 120 -4.20 6.65 17.38
C ASP A 120 -3.65 8.05 17.04
N SER A 121 -2.38 8.31 17.35
CA SER A 121 -1.70 9.57 17.01
C SER A 121 -1.60 9.75 15.48
N ALA A 122 -1.27 8.69 14.74
CA ALA A 122 -1.21 8.74 13.28
C ALA A 122 -2.58 9.07 12.66
N MET A 123 -3.65 8.43 13.14
CA MET A 123 -5.00 8.71 12.65
C MET A 123 -5.44 10.13 12.97
N LYS A 124 -5.12 10.65 14.16
CA LYS A 124 -5.39 12.06 14.52
C LYS A 124 -4.66 13.04 13.60
N PHE A 125 -3.40 12.77 13.26
CA PHE A 125 -2.69 13.59 12.27
C PHE A 125 -3.41 13.58 10.93
N VAL A 126 -3.77 12.40 10.42
CA VAL A 126 -4.41 12.23 9.11
C VAL A 126 -5.74 12.98 9.04
N ILE A 127 -6.63 12.79 10.02
CA ILE A 127 -7.94 13.50 10.03
C ILE A 127 -7.81 15.00 10.28
N SER A 128 -6.73 15.46 10.93
CA SER A 128 -6.47 16.90 11.08
C SER A 128 -6.18 17.62 9.75
N LEU A 129 -5.82 16.88 8.71
CA LEU A 129 -5.58 17.39 7.36
C LEU A 129 -6.82 17.32 6.47
N GLN A 130 -7.96 16.82 6.99
CA GLN A 130 -9.21 16.75 6.22
C GLN A 130 -9.83 18.12 6.05
N THR A 131 -10.23 18.44 4.81
CA THR A 131 -10.92 19.68 4.49
C THR A 131 -12.43 19.58 4.76
N SER A 132 -13.12 20.71 4.79
CA SER A 132 -14.58 20.75 4.90
C SER A 132 -15.31 20.11 3.71
N PHE A 133 -14.61 19.85 2.60
CA PHE A 133 -15.13 19.16 1.43
C PHE A 133 -15.00 17.64 1.53
N GLY A 134 -14.23 17.14 2.51
CA GLY A 134 -14.01 15.73 2.75
C GLY A 134 -12.72 15.14 2.19
N ASP A 135 -12.04 15.84 1.25
CA ASP A 135 -10.71 15.48 0.81
C ASP A 135 -9.68 15.65 1.93
N ILE A 136 -8.59 14.87 1.89
CA ILE A 136 -7.50 15.00 2.86
C ILE A 136 -6.29 15.56 2.13
N ASN A 137 -5.77 16.69 2.62
CA ASN A 137 -4.57 17.28 2.08
C ASN A 137 -3.41 16.29 2.10
N TRP A 138 -2.65 16.24 1.00
CA TRP A 138 -1.65 15.20 0.78
C TRP A 138 -0.47 15.26 1.75
N ALA A 139 -0.12 16.48 2.22
CA ALA A 139 1.04 16.63 3.10
C ALA A 139 1.00 17.91 3.94
N LYS A 140 1.85 17.90 4.95
CA LYS A 140 2.26 19.06 5.73
C LYS A 140 3.79 19.17 5.66
N GLU A 141 4.30 20.37 5.47
CA GLU A 141 5.74 20.63 5.54
C GLU A 141 6.01 21.73 6.56
N LYS A 142 6.83 21.43 7.56
CA LYS A 142 7.00 22.28 8.75
C LYS A 142 5.64 22.58 9.39
N ASN A 143 5.16 23.84 9.32
CA ASN A 143 3.87 24.27 9.87
C ASN A 143 2.83 24.58 8.80
N GLU A 144 3.14 24.36 7.52
CA GLU A 144 2.23 24.64 6.41
C GLU A 144 1.56 23.35 5.92
N ILE A 145 0.23 23.39 5.79
CA ILE A 145 -0.53 22.36 5.10
C ILE A 145 -0.42 22.65 3.61
N LEU A 146 0.01 21.66 2.84
CA LEU A 146 0.07 21.75 1.38
C LEU A 146 -1.34 21.52 0.83
N ASP A 147 -2.01 22.63 0.46
CA ASP A 147 -3.43 22.65 0.09
C ASP A 147 -3.69 22.00 -1.27
N ASP A 148 -3.56 20.70 -1.33
CA ASP A 148 -3.99 19.86 -2.45
C ASP A 148 -4.23 18.42 -1.97
N SER A 149 -4.90 17.62 -2.78
CA SER A 149 -5.24 16.23 -2.48
C SER A 149 -5.01 15.33 -3.68
N LEU A 150 -4.64 14.08 -3.42
CA LEU A 150 -4.36 13.06 -4.45
C LEU A 150 -5.41 11.95 -4.40
N ILE A 151 -5.94 11.55 -5.55
CA ILE A 151 -6.89 10.43 -5.65
C ILE A 151 -6.27 9.14 -5.11
N THR A 152 -5.04 8.82 -5.52
CA THR A 152 -4.28 7.66 -5.00
C THR A 152 -4.12 7.72 -3.49
N GLY A 153 -3.59 8.83 -2.96
CA GLY A 153 -3.39 9.01 -1.53
C GLY A 153 -4.68 8.94 -0.72
N CYS A 154 -5.72 9.63 -1.16
CA CYS A 154 -7.04 9.63 -0.50
C CYS A 154 -7.72 8.24 -0.57
N SER A 155 -7.54 7.49 -1.66
CA SER A 155 -8.04 6.11 -1.75
C SER A 155 -7.32 5.17 -0.77
N SER A 156 -6.00 5.30 -0.64
CA SER A 156 -5.21 4.56 0.35
C SER A 156 -5.61 4.93 1.78
N ILE A 157 -5.80 6.22 2.07
CA ILE A 157 -6.29 6.69 3.38
C ILE A 157 -7.68 6.12 3.69
N TYR A 158 -8.58 6.06 2.71
CA TYR A 158 -9.90 5.45 2.89
C TYR A 158 -9.78 4.01 3.39
N LYS A 159 -8.90 3.20 2.79
CA LYS A 159 -8.63 1.82 3.24
C LYS A 159 -7.95 1.78 4.60
N SER A 160 -7.03 2.69 4.86
CA SER A 160 -6.35 2.79 6.15
C SER A 160 -7.32 3.16 7.28
N LEU A 161 -8.29 4.05 7.05
CA LEU A 161 -9.35 4.38 8.01
C LEU A 161 -10.25 3.15 8.29
N ASP A 162 -10.61 2.37 7.25
CA ASP A 162 -11.36 1.12 7.40
C ASP A 162 -10.62 0.11 8.31
N CYS A 163 -9.32 -0.05 8.09
CA CYS A 163 -8.46 -0.90 8.92
C CYS A 163 -8.35 -0.37 10.36
N ALA A 164 -8.15 0.94 10.54
CA ALA A 164 -8.05 1.58 11.84
C ALA A 164 -9.35 1.39 12.66
N ILE A 165 -10.52 1.64 12.07
CA ILE A 165 -11.83 1.44 12.70
C ILE A 165 -11.94 -0.01 13.22
N SER A 166 -11.50 -0.99 12.41
CA SER A 166 -11.51 -2.40 12.79
C SER A 166 -10.56 -2.71 13.95
N ILE A 167 -9.38 -2.10 13.98
CA ILE A 167 -8.44 -2.23 15.10
C ILE A 167 -9.03 -1.64 16.37
N TYR A 168 -9.63 -0.44 16.31
CA TYR A 168 -10.30 0.19 17.44
C TYR A 168 -11.41 -0.70 18.00
N LYS A 169 -12.27 -1.22 17.14
CA LYS A 169 -13.37 -2.13 17.51
C LYS A 169 -12.85 -3.38 18.23
N ILE A 170 -11.81 -4.03 17.69
CA ILE A 170 -11.23 -5.25 18.30
C ILE A 170 -10.61 -4.98 19.67
N LEU A 171 -10.06 -3.79 19.88
CA LEU A 171 -9.45 -3.39 21.14
C LEU A 171 -10.44 -2.76 22.12
N GLY A 172 -11.70 -2.51 21.70
CA GLY A 172 -12.76 -1.95 22.52
C GLY A 172 -12.73 -0.44 22.65
N TYR A 173 -12.17 0.26 21.66
CA TYR A 173 -12.16 1.73 21.59
C TYR A 173 -13.22 2.27 20.65
N GLU A 174 -13.70 3.47 20.91
CA GLU A 174 -14.60 4.19 20.00
C GLU A 174 -13.82 4.76 18.81
N SER A 175 -14.44 4.74 17.63
CA SER A 175 -13.85 5.19 16.36
C SER A 175 -14.78 6.11 15.55
N LYS A 176 -15.68 6.83 16.26
CA LYS A 176 -16.69 7.67 15.60
C LYS A 176 -16.08 8.70 14.65
N ASP A 177 -15.06 9.43 15.11
CA ASP A 177 -14.41 10.47 14.31
C ASP A 177 -13.75 9.88 13.04
N LEU A 178 -13.18 8.66 13.14
CA LEU A 178 -12.60 7.97 12.00
C LEU A 178 -13.69 7.54 11.00
N ALA A 179 -14.83 7.04 11.49
CA ALA A 179 -15.95 6.64 10.65
C ALA A 179 -16.57 7.84 9.91
N GLU A 180 -16.75 8.97 10.62
CA GLU A 180 -17.20 10.22 10.00
C GLU A 180 -16.23 10.71 8.93
N SER A 181 -14.93 10.75 9.24
CA SER A 181 -13.88 11.14 8.30
C SER A 181 -13.85 10.22 7.05
N LYS A 182 -13.92 8.89 7.25
CA LYS A 182 -14.01 7.90 6.17
C LYS A 182 -15.22 8.16 5.26
N GLY A 183 -16.40 8.45 5.85
CA GLY A 183 -17.62 8.73 5.10
C GLY A 183 -17.51 10.01 4.24
N LEU A 184 -16.98 11.08 4.82
CA LEU A 184 -16.74 12.33 4.09
C LEU A 184 -15.72 12.15 2.96
N LEU A 185 -14.64 11.43 3.22
CA LEU A 185 -13.60 11.14 2.22
C LEU A 185 -14.16 10.34 1.04
N LYS A 186 -14.97 9.31 1.32
CA LYS A 186 -15.65 8.52 0.27
C LYS A 186 -16.56 9.39 -0.58
N ALA A 187 -17.38 10.22 0.06
CA ALA A 187 -18.28 11.14 -0.66
C ALA A 187 -17.49 12.09 -1.57
N CYS A 188 -16.38 12.65 -1.08
CA CYS A 188 -15.53 13.54 -1.86
C CYS A 188 -14.90 12.81 -3.06
N LEU A 189 -14.32 11.62 -2.87
CA LEU A 189 -13.70 10.81 -3.93
C LEU A 189 -14.69 10.44 -5.05
N LEU A 190 -15.98 10.29 -4.73
CA LEU A 190 -17.01 9.91 -5.69
C LEU A 190 -17.72 11.09 -6.36
N GLN A 191 -17.80 12.25 -5.70
CA GLN A 191 -18.70 13.34 -6.09
C GLN A 191 -18.00 14.67 -6.34
N ASN A 192 -16.80 14.89 -5.79
CA ASN A 192 -16.07 16.16 -5.82
C ASN A 192 -14.68 15.99 -6.41
N THR A 193 -14.59 15.44 -7.63
CA THR A 193 -13.31 15.11 -8.27
C THR A 193 -12.44 16.34 -8.56
N GLU A 194 -13.04 17.54 -8.62
CA GLU A 194 -12.34 18.82 -8.76
C GLU A 194 -11.51 19.21 -7.52
N ARG A 195 -11.67 18.48 -6.41
CA ARG A 195 -10.87 18.68 -5.19
C ARG A 195 -9.47 18.09 -5.29
N PHE A 196 -9.19 17.30 -6.33
CA PHE A 196 -7.91 16.65 -6.54
C PHE A 196 -7.09 17.34 -7.61
N ASP A 197 -5.77 17.32 -7.48
CA ASP A 197 -4.82 17.91 -8.43
C ASP A 197 -5.01 19.43 -8.66
N ARG A 198 -5.42 20.19 -7.64
CA ARG A 198 -5.72 21.64 -7.78
C ARG A 198 -4.48 22.47 -8.12
N GLY A 199 -3.33 22.11 -7.55
CA GLY A 199 -2.06 22.81 -7.71
C GLY A 199 -1.11 22.16 -8.73
N TRP A 200 -1.50 21.03 -9.30
CA TRP A 200 -0.64 20.26 -10.19
C TRP A 200 -1.28 19.96 -11.54
N LYS A 201 -0.45 19.54 -12.49
CA LYS A 201 -0.93 18.84 -13.68
C LYS A 201 -1.64 17.56 -13.22
N SER A 202 -2.79 17.27 -13.83
CA SER A 202 -3.62 16.10 -13.48
C SER A 202 -2.79 14.81 -13.33
N LYS A 203 -3.07 14.08 -12.26
CA LYS A 203 -2.46 12.79 -11.96
C LYS A 203 -3.15 11.62 -12.65
N GLU A 204 -4.25 11.82 -13.38
CA GLU A 204 -4.90 10.80 -14.20
C GLU A 204 -3.96 10.09 -15.17
N ARG A 205 -2.84 10.71 -15.49
CA ARG A 205 -1.77 10.12 -16.30
C ARG A 205 -1.03 8.97 -15.61
N TYR A 206 -1.15 8.81 -14.29
CA TYR A 206 -0.54 7.74 -13.51
C TYR A 206 -1.51 6.58 -13.32
N SER A 207 -1.02 5.36 -13.44
CA SER A 207 -1.86 4.16 -13.31
C SER A 207 -2.45 3.99 -11.91
N MET A 208 -1.76 4.43 -10.85
CA MET A 208 -2.27 4.37 -9.49
C MET A 208 -3.57 5.17 -9.33
N ASP A 209 -3.71 6.34 -9.94
CA ASP A 209 -4.95 7.13 -9.92
C ASP A 209 -6.13 6.39 -10.57
N TRP A 210 -5.84 5.51 -11.51
CA TRP A 210 -6.85 4.70 -12.17
C TRP A 210 -7.31 3.52 -11.31
N TYR A 211 -6.39 2.70 -10.74
CA TYR A 211 -6.79 1.46 -10.08
C TYR A 211 -6.91 1.57 -8.55
N TYR A 212 -6.27 2.53 -7.87
CA TYR A 212 -6.33 2.66 -6.40
C TYR A 212 -7.75 2.82 -5.84
N PRO A 213 -8.65 3.64 -6.45
CA PRO A 213 -10.03 3.72 -5.97
C PRO A 213 -10.76 2.37 -5.99
N VAL A 214 -10.38 1.48 -6.92
CA VAL A 214 -10.92 0.12 -7.01
C VAL A 214 -10.24 -0.79 -5.98
N MET A 215 -8.91 -0.81 -5.93
CA MET A 215 -8.13 -1.63 -5.00
C MET A 215 -8.53 -1.36 -3.55
N CYS A 216 -8.67 -0.09 -3.20
CA CYS A 216 -9.01 0.34 -1.84
C CYS A 216 -10.51 0.26 -1.50
N GLY A 217 -11.37 -0.14 -2.45
CA GLY A 217 -12.79 -0.37 -2.23
C GLY A 217 -13.64 0.90 -2.17
N VAL A 218 -13.15 2.04 -2.66
CA VAL A 218 -13.93 3.28 -2.85
C VAL A 218 -14.98 3.04 -3.93
N ILE A 219 -14.56 2.47 -5.06
CA ILE A 219 -15.41 2.09 -6.19
C ILE A 219 -15.51 0.56 -6.23
N LYS A 220 -16.74 0.03 -6.33
CA LYS A 220 -17.01 -1.42 -6.24
C LYS A 220 -17.97 -1.89 -7.33
N GLY A 221 -18.11 -3.22 -7.44
CA GLY A 221 -19.09 -3.85 -8.31
C GLY A 221 -18.88 -3.55 -9.80
N ASN A 222 -19.95 -3.23 -10.53
CA ASN A 222 -19.87 -2.99 -11.96
C ASN A 222 -19.11 -1.71 -12.30
N GLU A 223 -19.25 -0.65 -11.52
CA GLU A 223 -18.52 0.61 -11.74
C GLU A 223 -16.99 0.39 -11.66
N ALA A 224 -16.54 -0.46 -10.73
CA ALA A 224 -15.13 -0.81 -10.63
C ALA A 224 -14.65 -1.57 -11.87
N LYS A 225 -15.45 -2.51 -12.37
CA LYS A 225 -15.14 -3.24 -13.63
C LYS A 225 -15.08 -2.32 -14.82
N GLU A 226 -16.05 -1.43 -14.96
CA GLU A 226 -16.10 -0.42 -16.03
C GLU A 226 -14.90 0.52 -15.98
N ARG A 227 -14.52 0.99 -14.79
CA ARG A 227 -13.32 1.82 -14.58
C ARG A 227 -12.06 1.11 -15.03
N ILE A 228 -11.87 -0.14 -14.62
CA ILE A 228 -10.67 -0.93 -15.00
C ILE A 228 -10.68 -1.20 -16.52
N GLN A 229 -11.80 -1.60 -17.10
CA GLN A 229 -11.89 -1.90 -18.52
C GLN A 229 -11.72 -0.64 -19.40
N GLY A 230 -12.26 0.48 -18.98
CA GLY A 230 -12.30 1.73 -19.76
C GLY A 230 -10.90 2.25 -20.12
N ARG A 231 -9.93 2.07 -19.24
CA ARG A 231 -8.55 2.56 -19.44
C ARG A 231 -7.50 1.45 -19.54
N TRP A 232 -7.93 0.19 -19.63
CA TRP A 232 -7.03 -0.95 -19.73
C TRP A 232 -5.98 -0.81 -20.84
N HIS A 233 -6.44 -0.42 -22.04
CA HIS A 233 -5.58 -0.26 -23.22
C HIS A 233 -4.59 0.91 -23.13
N GLU A 234 -4.83 1.87 -22.22
CA GLU A 234 -3.92 3.00 -22.00
C GLU A 234 -2.72 2.58 -21.15
N PHE A 235 -2.96 1.76 -20.13
CA PHE A 235 -1.97 1.43 -19.10
C PHE A 235 -1.36 0.04 -19.26
N VAL A 236 -2.08 -0.94 -19.80
CA VAL A 236 -1.58 -2.32 -19.83
C VAL A 236 -1.01 -2.67 -21.19
N ILE A 237 0.24 -3.09 -21.21
CA ILE A 237 0.94 -3.61 -22.37
C ILE A 237 0.90 -5.13 -22.31
N GLN A 238 0.19 -5.72 -23.30
CA GLN A 238 -0.01 -7.16 -23.39
C GLN A 238 1.32 -7.92 -23.34
N GLY A 239 1.42 -8.91 -22.44
CA GLY A 239 2.60 -9.72 -22.27
C GLY A 239 3.74 -9.04 -21.50
N MET A 240 3.55 -7.80 -20.99
CA MET A 240 4.61 -7.05 -20.30
C MET A 240 4.23 -6.61 -18.89
N GLY A 241 3.10 -5.90 -18.71
CA GLY A 241 2.68 -5.36 -17.43
C GLY A 241 1.94 -4.03 -17.54
N CYS A 242 1.78 -3.35 -16.42
CA CYS A 242 1.16 -2.04 -16.30
C CYS A 242 2.22 -0.94 -16.41
N LYS A 243 1.93 0.11 -17.18
CA LYS A 243 2.73 1.33 -17.21
C LYS A 243 2.51 2.14 -15.93
N CYS A 244 3.56 2.76 -15.40
CA CYS A 244 3.42 3.75 -14.34
C CYS A 244 2.73 5.02 -14.85
N VAL A 245 3.15 5.49 -16.04
CA VAL A 245 2.66 6.73 -16.68
C VAL A 245 2.19 6.42 -18.09
N VAL A 246 1.03 6.94 -18.48
CA VAL A 246 0.37 6.59 -19.75
C VAL A 246 1.22 6.92 -20.97
N GLU A 247 1.97 8.05 -20.96
CA GLU A 247 2.77 8.52 -22.07
C GLU A 247 4.14 7.84 -22.18
N GLU A 248 4.61 7.19 -21.09
CA GLU A 248 5.96 6.63 -21.04
C GLU A 248 5.96 5.16 -21.44
N PRO A 249 6.88 4.71 -22.29
CA PRO A 249 7.00 3.31 -22.71
C PRO A 249 7.65 2.44 -21.60
N TRP A 250 7.16 2.56 -20.39
CA TRP A 250 7.76 2.02 -19.18
C TRP A 250 6.72 1.24 -18.35
N VAL A 251 6.89 -0.07 -18.29
CA VAL A 251 6.11 -0.95 -17.42
C VAL A 251 6.84 -1.14 -16.09
N THR A 252 6.09 -1.17 -14.99
CA THR A 252 6.63 -1.28 -13.63
C THR A 252 6.05 -2.49 -12.91
N ILE A 253 6.87 -3.13 -12.10
CA ILE A 253 6.51 -4.40 -11.48
C ILE A 253 5.64 -4.18 -10.24
N ALA A 254 5.91 -3.16 -9.44
CA ALA A 254 5.12 -2.85 -8.26
C ALA A 254 3.69 -2.44 -8.62
N GLU A 255 3.51 -1.44 -9.49
CA GLU A 255 2.19 -0.99 -9.93
C GLU A 255 1.42 -2.09 -10.68
N SER A 256 2.12 -2.95 -11.42
CA SER A 256 1.48 -4.13 -12.04
C SER A 256 0.99 -5.12 -10.98
N SER A 257 1.75 -5.32 -9.90
CA SER A 257 1.39 -6.18 -8.77
C SER A 257 0.18 -5.63 -8.01
N GLU A 258 0.13 -4.32 -7.76
CA GLU A 258 -1.03 -3.67 -7.15
C GLU A 258 -2.28 -3.75 -8.05
N LEU A 259 -2.11 -3.61 -9.38
CA LEU A 259 -3.21 -3.84 -10.33
C LEU A 259 -3.71 -5.29 -10.27
N VAL A 260 -2.84 -6.27 -10.05
CA VAL A 260 -3.26 -7.67 -9.79
C VAL A 260 -4.17 -7.74 -8.55
N VAL A 261 -3.82 -7.06 -7.46
CA VAL A 261 -4.66 -7.00 -6.26
C VAL A 261 -6.02 -6.35 -6.58
N ALA A 262 -6.04 -5.26 -7.33
CA ALA A 262 -7.27 -4.59 -7.76
C ALA A 262 -8.16 -5.51 -8.62
N LEU A 263 -7.58 -6.29 -9.53
CA LEU A 263 -8.31 -7.27 -10.36
C LEU A 263 -8.90 -8.40 -9.51
N VAL A 264 -8.15 -8.91 -8.53
CA VAL A 264 -8.67 -9.91 -7.59
C VAL A 264 -9.84 -9.33 -6.79
N ALA A 265 -9.75 -8.08 -6.34
CA ALA A 265 -10.82 -7.41 -5.58
C ALA A 265 -12.14 -7.28 -6.35
N ILE A 266 -12.11 -7.18 -7.68
CA ILE A 266 -13.31 -7.14 -8.53
C ILE A 266 -13.70 -8.50 -9.12
N GLY A 267 -13.03 -9.59 -8.72
CA GLY A 267 -13.33 -10.96 -9.15
C GLY A 267 -12.77 -11.35 -10.50
N GLU A 268 -11.89 -10.55 -11.12
CA GLU A 268 -11.25 -10.82 -12.42
C GLU A 268 -9.96 -11.67 -12.24
N LYS A 269 -10.08 -12.81 -11.52
CA LYS A 269 -8.93 -13.64 -11.13
C LYS A 269 -8.11 -14.19 -12.31
N ASP A 270 -8.75 -14.55 -13.42
CA ASP A 270 -8.03 -15.06 -14.60
C ASP A 270 -7.15 -13.98 -15.21
N LYS A 271 -7.68 -12.76 -15.35
CA LYS A 271 -6.93 -11.60 -15.84
C LYS A 271 -5.83 -11.18 -14.88
N ALA A 272 -6.09 -11.25 -13.57
CA ALA A 272 -5.10 -11.01 -12.54
C ALA A 272 -3.94 -12.00 -12.65
N LYS A 273 -4.24 -13.29 -12.83
CA LYS A 273 -3.23 -14.32 -13.00
C LYS A 273 -2.42 -14.12 -14.28
N GLU A 274 -3.08 -13.83 -15.40
CA GLU A 274 -2.40 -13.57 -16.67
C GLU A 274 -1.42 -12.40 -16.55
N LEU A 275 -1.86 -11.26 -15.97
CA LEU A 275 -1.00 -10.10 -15.73
C LEU A 275 0.16 -10.46 -14.81
N PHE A 276 -0.08 -11.21 -13.74
CA PHE A 276 0.94 -11.59 -12.78
C PHE A 276 1.99 -12.53 -13.39
N ASP A 277 1.57 -13.48 -14.23
CA ASP A 277 2.48 -14.40 -14.94
C ASP A 277 3.46 -13.62 -15.85
N TRP A 278 3.03 -12.49 -16.45
CA TRP A 278 3.91 -11.67 -17.29
C TRP A 278 5.04 -11.04 -16.50
N LEU A 279 4.86 -10.75 -15.20
CA LEU A 279 5.86 -10.03 -14.40
C LEU A 279 7.11 -10.88 -14.16
N HIS A 280 7.00 -12.18 -14.22
CA HIS A 280 8.11 -13.10 -13.89
C HIS A 280 9.26 -13.05 -14.91
N GLN A 281 9.04 -12.53 -16.12
CA GLN A 281 10.10 -12.29 -17.10
C GLN A 281 11.05 -11.17 -16.69
N TRP A 282 10.62 -10.30 -15.75
CA TRP A 282 11.38 -9.13 -15.29
C TRP A 282 12.23 -9.43 -14.05
N LYS A 283 12.46 -10.70 -13.74
CA LYS A 283 13.46 -11.10 -12.76
C LYS A 283 14.86 -11.03 -13.34
N ASP A 284 15.79 -10.54 -12.54
CA ASP A 284 17.21 -10.65 -12.86
C ASP A 284 17.66 -12.11 -12.73
N PRO A 285 18.22 -12.73 -13.79
CA PRO A 285 18.65 -14.11 -13.74
C PRO A 285 19.82 -14.37 -12.77
N GLN A 286 20.50 -13.33 -12.28
CA GLN A 286 21.62 -13.46 -11.36
C GLN A 286 21.19 -13.70 -9.91
N ASP A 287 20.09 -13.09 -9.47
CA ASP A 287 19.64 -13.14 -8.08
C ASP A 287 18.13 -13.40 -7.90
N ASN A 288 17.40 -13.60 -9.00
CA ASN A 288 15.94 -13.82 -9.06
C ASN A 288 15.09 -12.66 -8.44
N LEU A 289 15.66 -11.47 -8.30
CA LEU A 289 14.92 -10.29 -7.82
C LEU A 289 14.29 -9.55 -8.98
N TYR A 290 13.17 -8.90 -8.71
CA TYR A 290 12.48 -8.08 -9.70
C TYR A 290 13.11 -6.71 -9.82
N TRP A 291 13.31 -6.25 -11.06
CA TRP A 291 13.64 -4.87 -11.37
C TRP A 291 12.45 -3.95 -11.07
N THR A 292 12.70 -2.67 -10.83
CA THR A 292 11.65 -1.66 -10.68
C THR A 292 10.76 -1.60 -11.91
N GLY A 293 11.35 -1.57 -13.10
CA GLY A 293 10.59 -1.50 -14.35
C GLY A 293 11.43 -1.69 -15.60
N TYR A 294 10.74 -1.79 -16.72
CA TYR A 294 11.32 -2.04 -18.04
C TYR A 294 10.81 -1.03 -19.07
N VAL A 295 11.74 -0.30 -19.69
CA VAL A 295 11.47 0.63 -20.81
C VAL A 295 11.51 -0.17 -22.10
N TYR A 296 10.32 -0.51 -22.63
CA TYR A 296 10.21 -1.44 -23.76
C TYR A 296 10.65 -0.83 -25.11
N SER A 297 10.59 0.51 -25.28
CA SER A 297 11.16 1.18 -26.45
C SER A 297 12.67 1.04 -26.54
N ASP A 298 13.36 1.09 -25.42
CA ASP A 298 14.82 1.11 -25.32
C ASP A 298 15.39 -0.28 -24.98
N GLN A 299 14.51 -1.23 -24.67
CA GLN A 299 14.84 -2.59 -24.24
C GLN A 299 15.83 -2.62 -23.05
N LYS A 300 15.55 -1.79 -22.03
CA LYS A 300 16.40 -1.70 -20.83
C LYS A 300 15.59 -1.61 -19.55
N TYR A 301 16.18 -2.06 -18.45
CA TYR A 301 15.66 -1.83 -17.09
C TYR A 301 15.92 -0.39 -16.66
N TRP A 302 14.90 0.25 -16.08
CA TRP A 302 15.01 1.59 -15.54
C TRP A 302 13.96 1.83 -14.43
N PRO A 303 14.37 2.48 -13.33
CA PRO A 303 15.75 2.69 -12.91
C PRO A 303 16.47 1.35 -12.69
N VAL A 304 17.82 1.37 -12.66
CA VAL A 304 18.62 0.15 -12.44
C VAL A 304 18.71 -0.11 -10.94
N GLU A 305 17.58 -0.56 -10.37
CA GLU A 305 17.42 -0.84 -8.95
C GLU A 305 16.34 -1.91 -8.72
N LYS A 306 16.36 -2.53 -7.54
CA LYS A 306 15.45 -3.60 -7.13
C LYS A 306 14.89 -3.31 -5.74
N PRO A 307 13.86 -2.46 -5.64
CA PRO A 307 13.35 -2.00 -4.35
C PRO A 307 12.73 -3.10 -3.50
N THR A 308 12.84 -2.98 -2.19
CA THR A 308 12.10 -3.80 -1.24
C THR A 308 10.58 -3.63 -1.38
N TRP A 309 10.13 -2.42 -1.78
CA TRP A 309 8.74 -2.16 -2.15
C TRP A 309 8.29 -3.07 -3.29
N THR A 310 9.05 -3.18 -4.38
CA THR A 310 8.70 -4.09 -5.49
C THR A 310 8.62 -5.55 -5.01
N ALA A 311 9.54 -5.98 -4.15
CA ALA A 311 9.50 -7.32 -3.56
C ALA A 311 8.26 -7.51 -2.66
N GLY A 312 7.89 -6.50 -1.85
CA GLY A 312 6.67 -6.48 -1.02
C GLY A 312 5.41 -6.57 -1.87
N ALA A 313 5.27 -5.71 -2.88
CA ALA A 313 4.13 -5.68 -3.79
C ALA A 313 3.91 -7.02 -4.50
N VAL A 314 4.98 -7.67 -4.96
CA VAL A 314 4.90 -9.01 -5.57
C VAL A 314 4.43 -10.06 -4.57
N LEU A 315 4.90 -10.04 -3.32
CA LEU A 315 4.46 -10.95 -2.27
C LEU A 315 2.98 -10.76 -1.92
N LEU A 316 2.51 -9.50 -1.85
CA LEU A 316 1.11 -9.17 -1.60
C LEU A 316 0.21 -9.59 -2.76
N ALA A 317 0.63 -9.35 -4.00
CA ALA A 317 -0.10 -9.81 -5.19
C ALA A 317 -0.21 -11.34 -5.23
N ALA A 318 0.89 -12.04 -4.94
CA ALA A 318 0.90 -13.49 -4.85
C ALA A 318 -0.04 -14.00 -3.76
N ASP A 319 -0.02 -13.40 -2.56
CA ASP A 319 -0.93 -13.77 -1.47
C ASP A 319 -2.40 -13.51 -1.86
N SER A 320 -2.70 -12.33 -2.43
CA SER A 320 -4.05 -12.00 -2.90
C SER A 320 -4.57 -12.99 -3.93
N LEU A 321 -3.73 -13.43 -4.87
CA LEU A 321 -4.13 -14.31 -5.97
C LEU A 321 -4.23 -15.78 -5.56
N PHE A 322 -3.26 -16.27 -4.75
CA PHE A 322 -3.13 -17.68 -4.39
C PHE A 322 -3.63 -18.01 -2.98
N GLU A 323 -4.03 -17.00 -2.20
CA GLU A 323 -4.60 -17.16 -0.86
C GLU A 323 -3.65 -17.96 0.08
N PHE A 324 -2.37 -17.61 0.11
CA PHE A 324 -1.38 -18.26 0.97
C PHE A 324 -1.68 -18.03 2.45
N THR A 325 -2.17 -16.82 2.77
CA THR A 325 -2.50 -16.40 4.13
C THR A 325 -3.91 -15.81 4.21
N SER A 326 -4.39 -15.57 5.42
CA SER A 326 -5.64 -14.82 5.64
C SER A 326 -5.53 -13.32 5.38
N GLY A 327 -4.30 -12.82 5.20
CA GLY A 327 -4.01 -11.44 4.75
C GLY A 327 -4.45 -11.15 3.32
N SER A 328 -4.58 -12.20 2.48
CA SER A 328 -5.09 -12.12 1.10
C SER A 328 -6.42 -11.39 0.97
N LYS A 329 -7.21 -11.34 2.05
CA LYS A 329 -8.52 -10.68 2.08
C LYS A 329 -8.46 -9.18 2.35
N LEU A 330 -7.30 -8.62 2.65
CA LEU A 330 -7.14 -7.22 3.09
C LEU A 330 -7.89 -6.22 2.20
N PHE A 331 -7.73 -6.34 0.88
CA PHE A 331 -8.34 -5.44 -0.10
C PHE A 331 -9.67 -5.96 -0.69
N LEU A 332 -10.08 -7.19 -0.35
CA LEU A 332 -11.34 -7.77 -0.86
C LEU A 332 -12.54 -7.33 -0.05
N GLU A 333 -12.36 -6.99 1.23
CA GLU A 333 -13.43 -6.81 2.19
C GLU A 333 -13.43 -5.40 2.78
N GLU A 334 -14.62 -4.90 3.17
CA GLU A 334 -14.78 -3.77 4.09
C GLU A 334 -14.82 -4.35 5.49
N TRP A 335 -13.95 -3.82 6.37
CA TRP A 335 -13.72 -4.39 7.69
C TRP A 335 -14.59 -3.75 8.77
N GLU A 336 -15.17 -2.58 8.51
CA GLU A 336 -16.06 -1.87 9.43
C GLU A 336 -17.29 -2.70 9.84
N ASP A 337 -17.85 -3.50 8.91
CA ASP A 337 -19.02 -4.36 9.10
C ASP A 337 -18.71 -5.73 9.73
N MET A 338 -17.67 -5.84 10.54
CA MET A 338 -17.15 -7.10 11.10
C MET A 338 -18.11 -7.97 11.91
N ASP A 339 -19.34 -7.52 12.20
CA ASP A 339 -20.36 -8.36 12.88
C ASP A 339 -20.73 -9.64 12.09
N ARG A 340 -20.30 -9.72 10.82
CA ARG A 340 -20.50 -10.91 9.95
C ARG A 340 -19.40 -11.97 10.07
N TYR A 341 -18.29 -11.64 10.70
CA TYR A 341 -17.15 -12.54 10.83
C TYR A 341 -16.88 -12.85 12.31
N GLU A 342 -17.76 -13.67 12.94
CA GLU A 342 -17.33 -14.39 14.13
C GLU A 342 -16.09 -15.19 13.74
N ILE A 343 -14.95 -14.70 14.18
CA ILE A 343 -13.66 -15.39 14.07
C ILE A 343 -13.76 -16.61 14.98
N LYS A 344 -14.18 -17.75 14.38
CA LYS A 344 -14.07 -19.07 15.02
C LYS A 344 -12.62 -19.50 15.10
#